data_a26563365928fd0821d46cea3d15da8b
#
_entry.id   a26563365928fd0821d46cea3d15da8b
#
_cell.length_a   1.000
_cell.length_b   1.000
_cell.length_c   1.000
_cell.angle_alpha   90.00
_cell.angle_beta   90.00
_cell.angle_gamma   90.00
#
_symmetry.space_group_name_H-M   'P 1'
#
loop_
_entity.id
_entity.type
_entity.pdbx_description
1 polymer ?
#
loop_
_entity_poly.entity_id
_entity_poly.type
_entity_poly.pdbx_seq_one_letter_code
_entity_poly.pdbx_strand_id
1 'polypeptide(L)'
;MKRINYLLIVLSLLSVMACAGNDKITSDTNVLPVSSRQFISDHFKDIPVSHIQIEKNLIRISSYDVILTDGTNVEFNHKGEWKEIKRHGLPIPQAIIPEVIQDLIKKNYSSNKVVKIEKEIRDYEIKLDYGLEMTFDLKGNLIDIDD
;
A
#
# COMPACT_ATOMS: atom_id res chain seq x y z
N MET A 1 -30.22 -13.42 51.07
CA MET A 1 -29.01 -12.58 51.20
C MET A 1 -28.05 -12.96 50.08
N LYS A 2 -28.06 -12.18 49.01
CA LYS A 2 -27.20 -12.46 47.82
C LYS A 2 -25.98 -11.52 47.92
N ARG A 3 -24.85 -12.06 48.29
CA ARG A 3 -23.58 -11.36 48.17
C ARG A 3 -23.10 -11.64 46.75
N ILE A 4 -23.45 -10.74 45.83
CA ILE A 4 -22.98 -10.78 44.45
C ILE A 4 -21.51 -10.34 44.49
N ASN A 5 -20.65 -11.23 44.00
CA ASN A 5 -19.21 -11.04 43.92
C ASN A 5 -18.86 -9.87 42.96
N TYR A 6 -18.67 -8.69 43.53
CA TYR A 6 -18.09 -7.55 42.82
C TYR A 6 -16.64 -7.76 42.38
N LEU A 7 -16.03 -8.88 42.81
CA LEU A 7 -14.63 -9.20 42.45
C LEU A 7 -14.45 -9.73 41.03
N LEU A 8 -15.54 -10.20 40.37
CA LEU A 8 -15.47 -10.69 38.98
C LEU A 8 -15.74 -9.63 37.92
N ILE A 9 -16.26 -8.47 38.33
CA ILE A 9 -16.55 -7.37 37.39
C ILE A 9 -15.33 -6.48 37.18
N VAL A 10 -14.39 -6.44 38.12
CA VAL A 10 -13.18 -5.59 38.01
C VAL A 10 -12.11 -6.21 37.12
N LEU A 11 -12.19 -7.54 36.86
CA LEU A 11 -11.16 -8.24 36.07
C LEU A 11 -11.46 -8.21 34.55
N SER A 12 -12.63 -7.75 34.13
CA SER A 12 -12.99 -7.68 32.70
C SER A 12 -12.70 -6.33 32.03
N LEU A 13 -12.20 -5.34 32.77
CA LEU A 13 -11.92 -3.99 32.25
C LEU A 13 -10.42 -3.75 31.89
N LEU A 14 -9.58 -4.77 31.94
CA LEU A 14 -8.13 -4.62 31.71
C LEU A 14 -7.63 -5.20 30.38
N SER A 15 -8.51 -5.48 29.41
CA SER A 15 -8.09 -6.08 28.13
C SER A 15 -8.44 -5.29 26.90
N VAL A 16 -8.45 -3.97 26.96
CA VAL A 16 -8.37 -3.12 25.77
C VAL A 16 -7.15 -2.22 25.90
N MET A 17 -5.98 -2.84 26.00
CA MET A 17 -4.77 -2.16 25.61
C MET A 17 -4.71 -2.29 24.08
N ALA A 18 -5.44 -1.40 23.38
CA ALA A 18 -5.26 -1.16 21.98
C ALA A 18 -3.77 -0.89 21.78
N CYS A 19 -3.10 -1.73 20.99
CA CYS A 19 -1.83 -1.37 20.37
C CYS A 19 -2.12 -0.17 19.46
N ALA A 20 -2.14 1.03 20.01
CA ALA A 20 -2.02 2.25 19.25
C ALA A 20 -0.60 2.21 18.67
N GLY A 21 -0.47 1.75 17.43
CA GLY A 21 0.73 1.97 16.64
C GLY A 21 1.03 3.47 16.72
N ASN A 22 2.27 3.82 16.99
CA ASN A 22 2.66 5.22 17.13
C ASN A 22 2.90 5.83 15.74
N ASP A 23 1.84 5.81 14.90
CA ASP A 23 1.86 6.31 13.54
C ASP A 23 2.03 7.83 13.57
N LYS A 24 2.93 8.32 12.74
CA LYS A 24 3.19 9.75 12.60
C LYS A 24 2.78 10.22 11.22
N ILE A 25 1.95 11.26 11.17
CA ILE A 25 1.58 11.93 9.92
C ILE A 25 2.40 13.22 9.78
N THR A 26 2.94 13.47 8.59
CA THR A 26 3.70 14.68 8.26
C THR A 26 3.58 15.01 6.77
N SER A 27 3.81 16.26 6.39
CA SER A 27 3.98 16.68 5.00
C SER A 27 5.45 16.90 4.60
N ASP A 28 6.38 16.72 5.55
CA ASP A 28 7.81 16.87 5.28
C ASP A 28 8.37 15.64 4.54
N THR A 29 8.65 15.81 3.25
CA THR A 29 9.18 14.74 2.39
C THR A 29 10.62 14.32 2.74
N ASN A 30 11.34 15.10 3.56
CA ASN A 30 12.70 14.74 3.99
C ASN A 30 12.72 13.54 4.93
N VAL A 31 11.57 13.17 5.51
CA VAL A 31 11.45 11.95 6.33
C VAL A 31 11.55 10.67 5.49
N LEU A 32 11.31 10.75 4.18
CA LEU A 32 11.40 9.61 3.27
C LEU A 32 12.85 9.27 2.93
N PRO A 33 13.16 7.98 2.74
CA PRO A 33 14.41 7.56 2.11
C PRO A 33 14.62 8.24 0.76
N VAL A 34 15.88 8.43 0.37
CA VAL A 34 16.23 9.09 -0.92
C VAL A 34 15.61 8.35 -2.10
N SER A 35 15.61 7.01 -2.08
CA SER A 35 15.01 6.17 -3.13
C SER A 35 13.52 6.40 -3.30
N SER A 36 12.76 6.58 -2.20
CA SER A 36 11.33 6.87 -2.25
C SER A 36 11.06 8.25 -2.86
N ARG A 37 11.84 9.27 -2.45
CA ARG A 37 11.71 10.62 -3.02
C ARG A 37 12.01 10.64 -4.51
N GLN A 38 13.06 9.91 -4.94
CA GLN A 38 13.41 9.77 -6.35
C GLN A 38 12.28 9.08 -7.13
N PHE A 39 11.73 7.97 -6.59
CA PHE A 39 10.62 7.27 -7.21
C PHE A 39 9.38 8.17 -7.42
N ILE A 40 8.99 8.94 -6.40
CA ILE A 40 7.89 9.90 -6.51
C ILE A 40 8.19 10.96 -7.59
N SER A 41 9.42 11.48 -7.60
CA SER A 41 9.85 12.49 -8.61
C SER A 41 9.82 11.94 -10.04
N ASP A 42 10.20 10.68 -10.24
CA ASP A 42 10.29 10.07 -11.58
C ASP A 42 8.92 9.69 -12.15
N HIS A 43 8.01 9.23 -11.29
CA HIS A 43 6.73 8.67 -11.74
C HIS A 43 5.51 9.56 -11.49
N PHE A 44 5.61 10.54 -10.55
CA PHE A 44 4.52 11.40 -10.10
C PHE A 44 4.93 12.86 -9.99
N LYS A 45 5.85 13.32 -10.83
CA LYS A 45 6.53 14.62 -10.81
C LYS A 45 5.59 15.82 -10.62
N ASP A 46 4.43 15.80 -11.29
CA ASP A 46 3.50 16.94 -11.32
C ASP A 46 2.39 16.83 -10.25
N ILE A 47 2.48 15.85 -9.36
CA ILE A 47 1.47 15.60 -8.33
C ILE A 47 2.10 15.81 -6.95
N PRO A 48 1.74 16.91 -6.23
CA PRO A 48 2.29 17.20 -4.93
C PRO A 48 1.97 16.10 -3.89
N VAL A 49 2.88 15.88 -2.93
CA VAL A 49 2.61 15.07 -1.75
C VAL A 49 1.63 15.82 -0.84
N SER A 50 0.51 15.20 -0.50
CA SER A 50 -0.45 15.70 0.46
C SER A 50 0.05 15.46 1.89
N HIS A 51 0.31 14.20 2.22
CA HIS A 51 0.87 13.81 3.50
C HIS A 51 1.53 12.44 3.41
N ILE A 52 2.33 12.12 4.43
CA ILE A 52 3.04 10.87 4.60
C ILE A 52 2.63 10.30 5.96
N GLN A 53 2.13 9.08 5.97
CA GLN A 53 1.92 8.31 7.18
C GLN A 53 3.12 7.41 7.39
N ILE A 54 3.74 7.51 8.58
CA ILE A 54 4.90 6.70 8.96
C ILE A 54 4.42 5.65 9.94
N GLU A 55 4.41 4.41 9.52
CA GLU A 55 4.10 3.30 10.38
C GLU A 55 5.33 2.85 11.17
N LYS A 56 5.13 2.57 12.43
CA LYS A 56 6.19 2.09 13.33
C LYS A 56 5.73 0.84 14.06
N ASN A 57 6.57 -0.18 14.04
CA ASN A 57 6.47 -1.22 15.04
C ASN A 57 7.23 -0.78 16.32
N LEU A 58 7.23 -1.60 17.36
CA LEU A 58 7.77 -1.26 18.69
C LEU A 58 9.20 -0.68 18.70
N ILE A 59 9.99 -0.91 17.65
CA ILE A 59 11.44 -0.63 17.66
C ILE A 59 11.86 0.26 16.48
N ARG A 60 11.18 0.21 15.33
CA ARG A 60 11.62 0.84 14.08
C ARG A 60 10.46 1.25 13.15
N ILE A 61 10.76 2.08 12.18
CA ILE A 61 9.84 2.36 11.07
C ILE A 61 9.66 1.06 10.26
N SER A 62 8.40 0.70 9.98
CA SER A 62 8.02 -0.45 9.16
C SER A 62 7.77 -0.07 7.71
N SER A 63 7.01 1.01 7.49
CA SER A 63 6.61 1.49 6.17
C SER A 63 6.36 3.00 6.15
N TYR A 64 6.22 3.52 4.94
CA TYR A 64 5.82 4.89 4.65
C TYR A 64 4.69 4.84 3.62
N ASP A 65 3.52 5.36 3.98
CA ASP A 65 2.41 5.59 3.05
C ASP A 65 2.44 7.03 2.57
N VAL A 66 2.73 7.24 1.30
CA VAL A 66 2.78 8.56 0.67
C VAL A 66 1.49 8.80 -0.08
N ILE A 67 0.69 9.75 0.40
CA ILE A 67 -0.57 10.14 -0.23
C ILE A 67 -0.32 11.41 -1.06
N LEU A 68 -0.61 11.33 -2.36
CA LEU A 68 -0.53 12.47 -3.28
C LEU A 68 -1.87 13.22 -3.31
N THR A 69 -1.85 14.46 -3.82
CA THR A 69 -3.04 15.33 -3.85
C THR A 69 -4.16 14.84 -4.77
N ASP A 70 -3.86 13.94 -5.72
CA ASP A 70 -4.86 13.29 -6.59
C ASP A 70 -5.45 12.01 -5.97
N GLY A 71 -5.09 11.68 -4.72
CA GLY A 71 -5.52 10.47 -4.03
C GLY A 71 -4.69 9.23 -4.36
N THR A 72 -3.60 9.35 -5.13
CA THR A 72 -2.64 8.26 -5.32
C THR A 72 -2.01 7.91 -3.98
N ASN A 73 -2.00 6.63 -3.61
CA ASN A 73 -1.24 6.11 -2.47
C ASN A 73 -0.05 5.30 -2.99
N VAL A 74 1.13 5.58 -2.44
CA VAL A 74 2.36 4.81 -2.71
C VAL A 74 2.94 4.35 -1.38
N GLU A 75 2.90 3.05 -1.14
CA GLU A 75 3.53 2.44 0.02
C GLU A 75 4.99 2.07 -0.26
N PHE A 76 5.86 2.43 0.66
CA PHE A 76 7.28 2.06 0.66
C PHE A 76 7.63 1.28 1.92
N ASN A 77 8.52 0.29 1.80
CA ASN A 77 9.09 -0.35 2.97
C ASN A 77 10.09 0.60 3.68
N HIS A 78 10.61 0.18 4.83
CA HIS A 78 11.58 0.96 5.62
C HIS A 78 12.88 1.31 4.87
N LYS A 79 13.21 0.62 3.77
CA LYS A 79 14.38 0.89 2.93
C LYS A 79 14.09 1.89 1.81
N GLY A 80 12.81 2.24 1.61
CA GLY A 80 12.37 3.13 0.55
C GLY A 80 12.12 2.44 -0.79
N GLU A 81 11.97 1.12 -0.80
CA GLU A 81 11.52 0.36 -1.96
C GLU A 81 9.99 0.35 -1.97
N TRP A 82 9.37 0.62 -3.13
CA TRP A 82 7.92 0.60 -3.25
C TRP A 82 7.37 -0.82 -3.11
N LYS A 83 6.22 -0.92 -2.45
CA LYS A 83 5.49 -2.16 -2.17
C LYS A 83 4.15 -2.18 -2.87
N GLU A 84 3.39 -1.11 -2.75
CA GLU A 84 2.06 -1.01 -3.30
C GLU A 84 1.82 0.39 -3.87
N ILE A 85 1.08 0.46 -4.98
CA ILE A 85 0.61 1.71 -5.56
C ILE A 85 -0.86 1.55 -5.91
N LYS A 86 -1.70 2.45 -5.38
CA LYS A 86 -3.14 2.53 -5.65
C LYS A 86 -3.50 3.89 -6.25
N ARG A 87 -4.33 3.87 -7.28
CA ARG A 87 -4.86 5.07 -7.91
C ARG A 87 -6.37 4.94 -8.14
N HIS A 88 -7.16 5.75 -7.47
CA HIS A 88 -8.61 5.71 -7.59
C HIS A 88 -9.08 6.21 -8.97
N GLY A 89 -9.44 5.26 -9.87
CA GLY A 89 -9.95 5.58 -11.21
C GLY A 89 -8.91 6.10 -12.22
N LEU A 90 -7.65 6.27 -11.80
CA LEU A 90 -6.54 6.68 -12.66
C LEU A 90 -5.61 5.49 -12.94
N PRO A 91 -5.00 5.41 -14.13
CA PRO A 91 -4.08 4.33 -14.44
C PRO A 91 -2.76 4.47 -13.67
N ILE A 92 -2.18 3.34 -13.28
CA ILE A 92 -0.79 3.26 -12.82
C ILE A 92 0.13 3.66 -14.00
N PRO A 93 1.19 4.46 -13.77
CA PRO A 93 2.17 4.77 -14.80
C PRO A 93 2.76 3.50 -15.41
N GLN A 94 2.75 3.38 -16.73
CA GLN A 94 3.20 2.15 -17.42
C GLN A 94 4.63 1.75 -17.07
N ALA A 95 5.52 2.73 -16.87
CA ALA A 95 6.92 2.48 -16.51
C ALA A 95 7.11 1.69 -15.18
N ILE A 96 6.08 1.62 -14.34
CA ILE A 96 6.10 0.87 -13.08
C ILE A 96 5.72 -0.61 -13.28
N ILE A 97 4.87 -0.89 -14.28
CA ILE A 97 4.34 -2.23 -14.54
C ILE A 97 5.36 -3.01 -15.37
N PRO A 98 5.76 -4.24 -14.99
CA PRO A 98 6.64 -5.07 -15.81
C PRO A 98 6.09 -5.24 -17.25
N GLU A 99 6.95 -5.15 -18.26
CA GLU A 99 6.57 -5.14 -19.69
C GLU A 99 5.74 -6.37 -20.08
N VAL A 100 6.12 -7.56 -19.61
CA VAL A 100 5.39 -8.81 -19.88
C VAL A 100 3.95 -8.75 -19.37
N ILE A 101 3.72 -8.13 -18.20
CA ILE A 101 2.38 -7.92 -17.62
C ILE A 101 1.61 -6.89 -18.45
N GLN A 102 2.26 -5.78 -18.87
CA GLN A 102 1.64 -4.79 -19.73
C GLN A 102 1.12 -5.42 -21.04
N ASP A 103 1.93 -6.27 -21.68
CA ASP A 103 1.58 -6.92 -22.94
C ASP A 103 0.37 -7.84 -22.77
N LEU A 104 0.30 -8.60 -21.67
CA LEU A 104 -0.84 -9.45 -21.36
C LEU A 104 -2.12 -8.61 -21.16
N ILE A 105 -2.03 -7.55 -20.36
CA ILE A 105 -3.15 -6.63 -20.11
C ILE A 105 -3.62 -5.98 -21.41
N LYS A 106 -2.69 -5.46 -22.21
CA LYS A 106 -2.99 -4.82 -23.49
C LYS A 106 -3.66 -5.77 -24.48
N LYS A 107 -3.26 -7.04 -24.50
CA LYS A 107 -3.81 -8.05 -25.40
C LYS A 107 -5.22 -8.49 -25.01
N ASN A 108 -5.49 -8.70 -23.71
CA ASN A 108 -6.71 -9.33 -23.25
C ASN A 108 -7.71 -8.35 -22.59
N TYR A 109 -7.21 -7.19 -22.10
CA TYR A 109 -7.95 -6.22 -21.29
C TYR A 109 -7.69 -4.78 -21.76
N SER A 110 -7.58 -4.56 -23.07
CA SER A 110 -7.14 -3.29 -23.67
C SER A 110 -7.99 -2.06 -23.34
N SER A 111 -9.26 -2.26 -22.96
CA SER A 111 -10.17 -1.18 -22.52
C SER A 111 -10.07 -0.87 -21.02
N ASN A 112 -9.32 -1.64 -20.26
CA ASN A 112 -9.24 -1.53 -18.82
C ASN A 112 -7.94 -0.88 -18.37
N LYS A 113 -7.99 -0.27 -17.19
CA LYS A 113 -6.85 0.40 -16.57
C LYS A 113 -6.35 -0.40 -15.38
N VAL A 114 -5.04 -0.51 -15.25
CA VAL A 114 -4.43 -0.99 -13.99
C VAL A 114 -4.52 0.14 -12.99
N VAL A 115 -5.23 -0.08 -11.87
CA VAL A 115 -5.46 0.92 -10.81
C VAL A 115 -4.74 0.58 -9.50
N LYS A 116 -4.28 -0.66 -9.36
CA LYS A 116 -3.41 -1.11 -8.26
C LYS A 116 -2.31 -1.99 -8.81
N ILE A 117 -1.13 -1.85 -8.26
CA ILE A 117 -0.03 -2.81 -8.38
C ILE A 117 0.59 -3.00 -7.01
N GLU A 118 0.77 -4.24 -6.60
CA GLU A 118 1.49 -4.64 -5.40
C GLU A 118 2.65 -5.55 -5.77
N LYS A 119 3.79 -5.35 -5.12
CA LYS A 119 4.99 -6.15 -5.34
C LYS A 119 5.34 -6.87 -4.06
N GLU A 120 5.14 -8.16 -4.08
CA GLU A 120 5.54 -9.05 -3.00
C GLU A 120 6.92 -9.68 -3.25
N ILE A 121 7.36 -10.56 -2.33
CA ILE A 121 8.67 -11.22 -2.43
C ILE A 121 8.76 -12.13 -3.66
N ARG A 122 7.64 -12.73 -4.10
CA ARG A 122 7.60 -13.77 -5.13
C ARG A 122 6.71 -13.46 -6.32
N ASP A 123 5.87 -12.44 -6.20
CA ASP A 123 4.82 -12.14 -7.16
C ASP A 123 4.48 -10.67 -7.26
N TYR A 124 3.66 -10.35 -8.26
CA TYR A 124 2.96 -9.08 -8.41
C TYR A 124 1.47 -9.34 -8.38
N GLU A 125 0.73 -8.53 -7.66
CA GLU A 125 -0.73 -8.45 -7.73
C GLU A 125 -1.13 -7.19 -8.50
N ILE A 126 -2.01 -7.35 -9.49
CA ILE A 126 -2.52 -6.29 -10.34
C ILE A 126 -4.05 -6.24 -10.19
N LYS A 127 -4.60 -5.03 -10.01
CA LYS A 127 -6.05 -4.81 -10.02
C LYS A 127 -6.45 -3.91 -11.18
N LEU A 128 -7.47 -4.32 -11.92
CA LEU A 128 -8.09 -3.53 -12.97
C LEU A 128 -9.23 -2.65 -12.41
N ASP A 129 -9.60 -1.62 -13.15
CA ASP A 129 -10.58 -0.60 -12.76
C ASP A 129 -12.01 -1.11 -12.53
N TYR A 130 -12.35 -2.31 -13.02
CA TYR A 130 -13.64 -2.97 -12.76
C TYR A 130 -13.58 -4.06 -11.69
N GLY A 131 -12.46 -4.21 -11.00
CA GLY A 131 -12.35 -5.06 -9.80
C GLY A 131 -11.54 -6.33 -9.98
N LEU A 132 -11.30 -6.80 -11.22
CA LEU A 132 -10.52 -8.02 -11.49
C LEU A 132 -9.12 -7.92 -10.91
N GLU A 133 -8.73 -8.92 -10.13
CA GLU A 133 -7.39 -9.08 -9.57
C GLU A 133 -6.64 -10.22 -10.26
N MET A 134 -5.37 -10.00 -10.53
CA MET A 134 -4.50 -10.97 -11.20
C MET A 134 -3.17 -11.07 -10.48
N THR A 135 -2.73 -12.28 -10.20
CA THR A 135 -1.42 -12.56 -9.60
C THR A 135 -0.45 -13.09 -10.67
N PHE A 136 0.74 -12.53 -10.69
CA PHE A 136 1.81 -12.89 -11.61
C PHE A 136 3.08 -13.26 -10.85
N ASP A 137 3.83 -14.26 -11.30
CA ASP A 137 5.17 -14.47 -10.79
C ASP A 137 6.12 -13.32 -11.17
N LEU A 138 7.34 -13.30 -10.62
CA LEU A 138 8.33 -12.25 -10.92
C LEU A 138 8.83 -12.26 -12.38
N LYS A 139 8.50 -13.29 -13.16
CA LYS A 139 8.79 -13.37 -14.60
C LYS A 139 7.64 -12.83 -15.45
N GLY A 140 6.51 -12.47 -14.81
CA GLY A 140 5.31 -12.00 -15.47
C GLY A 140 4.37 -13.11 -15.98
N ASN A 141 4.55 -14.35 -15.54
CA ASN A 141 3.60 -15.42 -15.84
C ASN A 141 2.39 -15.29 -14.94
N LEU A 142 1.19 -15.35 -15.51
CA LEU A 142 -0.06 -15.33 -14.77
C LEU A 142 -0.20 -16.60 -13.93
N ILE A 143 -0.44 -16.43 -12.63
CA ILE A 143 -0.61 -17.52 -11.64
C ILE A 143 -2.09 -17.71 -11.31
N ASP A 144 -2.82 -16.60 -11.07
CA ASP A 144 -4.19 -16.63 -10.59
C ASP A 144 -5.01 -15.43 -11.09
N ILE A 145 -6.34 -15.59 -11.11
CA ILE A 145 -7.31 -14.54 -11.45
C ILE A 145 -8.48 -14.65 -10.49
N ASP A 146 -8.79 -13.54 -9.80
CA ASP A 146 -9.93 -13.40 -8.90
C ASP A 146 -10.87 -12.28 -9.38
N ASP A 147 -12.20 -12.56 -9.34
CA ASP A 147 -13.29 -11.63 -9.73
C ASP A 147 -13.96 -10.98 -8.50
#